data_597393b22863a68fd6d3ce63e91bb32e
#
_entry.id   597393b22863a68fd6d3ce63e91bb32e
#
_cell.length_a   1.000
_cell.length_b   1.000
_cell.length_c   1.000
_cell.angle_alpha   90.00
_cell.angle_beta   90.00
_cell.angle_gamma   90.00
#
_symmetry.space_group_name_H-M   'P 1'
#
loop_
_entity.id
_entity.type
_entity.pdbx_description
1 polymer ?
#
loop_
_entity_poly.entity_id
_entity_poly.type
_entity_poly.pdbx_seq_one_letter_code
_entity_poly.pdbx_strand_id
1 'polypeptide(L)'
;MNTKNLLVCPVCGKELVKEEKSYFCTGEKRHCFDISSSGHANLCPGKSTGGDDKRAVRSRTDFLNLGYYEPISRKVCEILSNLDESSSVIDAGCGEGYYSNNIARSTGATVYGFDLSKEAIISASKGAKRQGIDNAHFFVGGIYNMPVCDGGADVITNIFAPCSETEFSRALKPSGRLVAVTAGKDHLIGLKEAIYDHVYQNEARADMPKEMVLEEKHTVSYTIELNDAEAIRNLFSMTPYSYRTSENDMKKLLALTTLTTKVEVDIFVYRKK
;
A
#
# COMPACT_ATOMS: atom_id res chain seq x y z
N MET A 1 22.16 0.90 19.93
CA MET A 1 21.32 2.12 19.90
C MET A 1 19.89 1.68 20.11
N ASN A 2 19.16 2.22 21.10
CA ASN A 2 17.74 1.88 21.29
C ASN A 2 16.95 2.39 20.07
N THR A 3 16.60 1.51 19.16
CA THR A 3 15.64 1.85 18.09
C THR A 3 14.32 2.16 18.76
N LYS A 4 13.94 3.45 18.74
CA LYS A 4 12.66 3.91 19.27
C LYS A 4 11.56 3.12 18.59
N ASN A 5 10.73 2.43 19.36
CA ASN A 5 9.65 1.64 18.80
C ASN A 5 8.70 2.58 18.01
N LEU A 6 8.43 2.26 16.78
CA LEU A 6 7.59 3.10 15.90
C LEU A 6 6.13 3.13 16.37
N LEU A 7 5.63 2.02 16.92
CA LEU A 7 4.21 1.85 17.24
C LEU A 7 3.81 2.53 18.55
N VAL A 8 2.67 3.20 18.53
CA VAL A 8 2.04 3.75 19.72
C VAL A 8 0.61 3.21 19.92
N CYS A 9 0.17 3.21 21.15
CA CYS A 9 -1.16 2.76 21.51
C CYS A 9 -2.24 3.68 20.90
N PRO A 10 -3.18 3.16 20.10
CA PRO A 10 -4.24 3.96 19.49
C PRO A 10 -5.24 4.53 20.50
N VAL A 11 -5.18 4.09 21.77
CA VAL A 11 -6.09 4.55 22.84
C VAL A 11 -5.48 5.68 23.67
N CYS A 12 -4.17 5.58 24.01
CA CYS A 12 -3.53 6.53 24.92
C CYS A 12 -2.23 7.16 24.39
N GLY A 13 -1.80 6.84 23.16
CA GLY A 13 -0.60 7.41 22.53
C GLY A 13 0.73 6.97 23.12
N LYS A 14 0.74 6.10 24.15
CA LYS A 14 1.99 5.59 24.74
C LYS A 14 2.59 4.50 23.88
N GLU A 15 3.87 4.27 23.99
CA GLU A 15 4.61 3.27 23.24
C GLU A 15 3.94 1.88 23.33
N LEU A 16 3.96 1.12 22.23
CA LEU A 16 3.54 -0.28 22.19
C LEU A 16 4.77 -1.18 22.17
N VAL A 17 4.85 -2.09 23.13
CA VAL A 17 5.91 -3.10 23.22
C VAL A 17 5.33 -4.45 22.83
N LYS A 18 6.00 -5.18 21.95
CA LYS A 18 5.64 -6.54 21.58
C LYS A 18 6.13 -7.51 22.65
N GLU A 19 5.21 -8.26 23.24
CA GLU A 19 5.47 -9.34 24.19
C GLU A 19 4.78 -10.60 23.68
N GLU A 20 5.57 -11.63 23.34
CA GLU A 20 5.08 -12.92 22.80
C GLU A 20 4.03 -12.76 21.67
N LYS A 21 2.76 -12.88 22.02
CA LYS A 21 1.63 -12.89 21.07
C LYS A 21 0.76 -11.64 21.13
N SER A 22 1.22 -10.58 21.79
CA SER A 22 0.44 -9.33 21.91
C SER A 22 1.34 -8.11 21.93
N TYR A 23 0.75 -6.97 21.60
CA TYR A 23 1.34 -5.66 21.85
C TYR A 23 0.70 -5.07 23.11
N PHE A 24 1.53 -4.58 24.03
CA PHE A 24 1.10 -3.91 25.25
C PHE A 24 1.56 -2.47 25.27
N CYS A 25 0.69 -1.55 25.69
CA CYS A 25 1.13 -0.17 25.89
C CYS A 25 1.83 0.02 27.24
N THR A 26 2.77 0.97 27.26
CA THR A 26 3.55 1.33 28.47
C THR A 26 2.82 2.34 29.37
N GLY A 27 1.55 2.68 29.05
CA GLY A 27 0.74 3.60 29.85
C GLY A 27 0.22 2.99 31.15
N GLU A 28 -0.33 3.82 32.03
CA GLU A 28 -0.92 3.39 33.32
C GLU A 28 -1.97 2.28 33.16
N LYS A 29 -2.87 2.46 32.16
CA LYS A 29 -3.78 1.39 31.71
C LYS A 29 -3.08 0.59 30.64
N ARG A 30 -2.59 -0.60 30.97
CA ARG A 30 -1.90 -1.49 30.07
C ARG A 30 -2.87 -2.05 29.00
N HIS A 31 -3.12 -1.25 27.92
CA HIS A 31 -3.93 -1.71 26.80
C HIS A 31 -3.22 -2.85 26.07
N CYS A 32 -3.98 -3.85 25.64
CA CYS A 32 -3.48 -5.05 24.99
C CYS A 32 -4.09 -5.19 23.59
N PHE A 33 -3.26 -5.56 22.61
CA PHE A 33 -3.68 -5.81 21.22
C PHE A 33 -3.08 -7.15 20.77
N ASP A 34 -3.93 -8.14 20.62
CA ASP A 34 -3.50 -9.50 20.29
C ASP A 34 -2.98 -9.58 18.85
N ILE A 35 -1.91 -10.36 18.69
CA ILE A 35 -1.39 -10.76 17.38
C ILE A 35 -2.14 -12.02 16.96
N SER A 36 -2.87 -11.94 15.87
CA SER A 36 -3.65 -13.04 15.33
C SER A 36 -2.78 -14.22 14.89
N SER A 37 -3.37 -15.38 14.65
CA SER A 37 -2.67 -16.55 14.11
C SER A 37 -2.03 -16.29 12.74
N SER A 38 -2.55 -15.35 11.94
CA SER A 38 -1.93 -14.91 10.69
C SER A 38 -0.74 -13.97 10.89
N GLY A 39 -0.58 -13.37 12.07
CA GLY A 39 0.58 -12.53 12.41
C GLY A 39 0.32 -11.03 12.43
N HIS A 40 -0.92 -10.58 12.17
CA HIS A 40 -1.28 -9.16 12.24
C HIS A 40 -1.91 -8.79 13.58
N ALA A 41 -1.90 -7.51 13.93
CA ALA A 41 -2.68 -6.95 15.03
C ALA A 41 -3.69 -5.91 14.51
N ASN A 42 -4.81 -5.75 15.24
CA ASN A 42 -5.79 -4.70 14.96
C ASN A 42 -5.50 -3.51 15.87
N LEU A 43 -5.04 -2.42 15.27
CA LEU A 43 -4.75 -1.15 15.94
C LEU A 43 -5.77 -0.05 15.53
N CYS A 44 -6.87 -0.43 14.87
CA CYS A 44 -7.94 0.51 14.54
C CYS A 44 -8.85 0.72 15.76
N PRO A 45 -8.99 1.93 16.29
CA PRO A 45 -9.94 2.21 17.36
C PRO A 45 -11.38 2.08 16.84
N GLY A 46 -12.16 1.17 17.42
CA GLY A 46 -13.56 0.93 17.04
C GLY A 46 -13.73 -0.12 15.94
N LYS A 47 -14.91 -0.09 15.29
CA LYS A 47 -15.18 -0.97 14.15
C LYS A 47 -14.51 -0.41 12.90
N SER A 48 -13.62 -1.17 12.30
CA SER A 48 -13.13 -0.88 10.94
C SER A 48 -14.30 -1.07 9.97
N THR A 49 -14.82 0.04 9.44
CA THR A 49 -15.88 0.04 8.42
C THR A 49 -15.26 0.63 7.15
N GLY A 50 -14.66 -0.19 6.33
CA GLY A 50 -14.06 0.28 5.08
C GLY A 50 -12.96 -0.66 4.56
N GLY A 51 -12.45 -0.32 3.39
CA GLY A 51 -11.46 -1.12 2.69
C GLY A 51 -12.06 -2.23 1.83
N ASP A 52 -11.21 -2.90 1.09
CA ASP A 52 -11.59 -3.94 0.15
C ASP A 52 -12.15 -5.18 0.86
N ASP A 53 -13.17 -5.77 0.26
CA ASP A 53 -13.72 -7.05 0.70
C ASP A 53 -12.80 -8.23 0.28
N LYS A 54 -13.14 -9.43 0.75
CA LYS A 54 -12.37 -10.65 0.48
C LYS A 54 -12.22 -10.95 -1.02
N ARG A 55 -13.24 -10.63 -1.82
CA ARG A 55 -13.22 -10.88 -3.27
C ARG A 55 -12.26 -9.92 -3.98
N ALA A 56 -12.35 -8.63 -3.67
CA ALA A 56 -11.45 -7.61 -4.20
C ALA A 56 -9.99 -7.89 -3.83
N VAL A 57 -9.72 -8.24 -2.57
CA VAL A 57 -8.38 -8.64 -2.09
C VAL A 57 -7.85 -9.85 -2.85
N ARG A 58 -8.70 -10.87 -3.06
CA ARG A 58 -8.30 -12.07 -3.82
C ARG A 58 -7.96 -11.72 -5.27
N SER A 59 -8.84 -10.98 -5.96
CA SER A 59 -8.60 -10.58 -7.35
C SER A 59 -7.30 -9.80 -7.50
N ARG A 60 -7.00 -8.89 -6.56
CA ARG A 60 -5.74 -8.15 -6.53
C ARG A 60 -4.55 -9.07 -6.30
N THR A 61 -4.63 -9.95 -5.31
CA THR A 61 -3.56 -10.92 -5.02
C THR A 61 -3.27 -11.80 -6.23
N ASP A 62 -4.30 -12.34 -6.87
CA ASP A 62 -4.18 -13.22 -8.02
C ASP A 62 -3.54 -12.47 -9.20
N PHE A 63 -3.96 -11.24 -9.50
CA PHE A 63 -3.38 -10.43 -10.56
C PHE A 63 -1.92 -10.05 -10.29
N LEU A 64 -1.60 -9.57 -9.10
CA LEU A 64 -0.23 -9.15 -8.76
C LEU A 64 0.76 -10.32 -8.78
N ASN A 65 0.31 -11.53 -8.41
CA ASN A 65 1.11 -12.74 -8.49
C ASN A 65 1.44 -13.18 -9.94
N LEU A 66 0.72 -12.68 -10.95
CA LEU A 66 1.07 -12.90 -12.36
C LEU A 66 2.28 -12.05 -12.81
N GLY A 67 2.76 -11.13 -11.97
CA GLY A 67 3.98 -10.36 -12.21
C GLY A 67 3.82 -9.13 -13.12
N TYR A 68 2.62 -8.83 -13.61
CA TYR A 68 2.41 -7.70 -14.51
C TYR A 68 2.81 -6.35 -13.91
N TYR A 69 2.80 -6.20 -12.56
CA TYR A 69 3.21 -4.98 -11.85
C TYR A 69 4.60 -5.08 -11.19
N GLU A 70 5.35 -6.14 -11.50
CA GLU A 70 6.72 -6.31 -11.01
C GLU A 70 7.66 -5.14 -11.41
N PRO A 71 7.58 -4.55 -12.63
CA PRO A 71 8.42 -3.40 -12.96
C PRO A 71 8.18 -2.18 -12.06
N ILE A 72 6.95 -1.96 -11.58
CA ILE A 72 6.64 -0.89 -10.61
C ILE A 72 7.30 -1.19 -9.27
N SER A 73 7.10 -2.41 -8.75
CA SER A 73 7.67 -2.86 -7.48
C SER A 73 9.20 -2.77 -7.49
N ARG A 74 9.84 -3.23 -8.57
CA ARG A 74 11.28 -3.16 -8.75
C ARG A 74 11.79 -1.71 -8.73
N LYS A 75 11.10 -0.78 -9.41
CA LYS A 75 11.49 0.63 -9.38
C LYS A 75 11.35 1.26 -8.00
N VAL A 76 10.30 0.94 -7.25
CA VAL A 76 10.16 1.38 -5.85
C VAL A 76 11.30 0.83 -4.99
N CYS A 77 11.62 -0.47 -5.10
CA CYS A 77 12.74 -1.08 -4.37
C CYS A 77 14.09 -0.46 -4.75
N GLU A 78 14.30 -0.11 -6.03
CA GLU A 78 15.50 0.59 -6.50
C GLU A 78 15.65 1.97 -5.82
N ILE A 79 14.57 2.76 -5.76
CA ILE A 79 14.55 4.06 -5.08
C ILE A 79 14.87 3.93 -3.59
N LEU A 80 14.50 2.81 -2.98
CA LEU A 80 14.70 2.51 -1.56
C LEU A 80 15.96 1.69 -1.26
N SER A 81 16.83 1.46 -2.25
CA SER A 81 17.99 0.56 -2.13
C SER A 81 19.05 1.00 -1.11
N ASN A 82 19.00 2.25 -0.65
CA ASN A 82 19.89 2.79 0.37
C ASN A 82 19.41 2.52 1.82
N LEU A 83 18.25 1.89 1.99
CA LEU A 83 17.75 1.50 3.31
C LEU A 83 18.41 0.21 3.77
N ASP A 84 18.44 0.02 5.11
CA ASP A 84 19.03 -1.14 5.78
C ASP A 84 18.18 -1.59 6.97
N GLU A 85 18.67 -2.54 7.75
CA GLU A 85 18.01 -3.11 8.93
C GLU A 85 17.69 -2.07 10.03
N SER A 86 18.39 -0.94 10.05
CA SER A 86 18.14 0.16 11.00
C SER A 86 17.01 1.09 10.55
N SER A 87 16.59 0.97 9.30
CA SER A 87 15.59 1.82 8.67
C SER A 87 14.18 1.32 8.94
N SER A 88 13.23 2.24 9.09
CA SER A 88 11.80 1.98 9.26
C SER A 88 10.98 2.56 8.12
N VAL A 89 10.17 1.72 7.49
CA VAL A 89 9.27 2.07 6.39
C VAL A 89 7.83 1.88 6.85
N ILE A 90 6.98 2.88 6.64
CA ILE A 90 5.52 2.75 6.75
C ILE A 90 4.96 2.58 5.34
N ASP A 91 4.22 1.50 5.09
CA ASP A 91 3.44 1.34 3.85
C ASP A 91 1.99 1.71 4.14
N ALA A 92 1.61 2.92 3.73
CA ALA A 92 0.32 3.52 4.04
C ALA A 92 -0.73 3.16 2.98
N GLY A 93 -1.65 2.27 3.32
CA GLY A 93 -2.59 1.63 2.41
C GLY A 93 -1.95 0.42 1.72
N CYS A 94 -1.32 -0.46 2.51
CA CYS A 94 -0.50 -1.57 2.01
C CYS A 94 -1.27 -2.69 1.28
N GLY A 95 -2.61 -2.69 1.37
CA GLY A 95 -3.44 -3.74 0.79
C GLY A 95 -3.03 -5.15 1.25
N GLU A 96 -2.90 -6.08 0.28
CA GLU A 96 -2.48 -7.46 0.51
C GLU A 96 -0.96 -7.64 0.69
N GLY A 97 -0.20 -6.54 0.79
CA GLY A 97 1.22 -6.53 1.15
C GLY A 97 2.19 -6.85 0.01
N TYR A 98 1.77 -6.79 -1.24
CA TYR A 98 2.64 -7.09 -2.39
C TYR A 98 3.89 -6.20 -2.38
N TYR A 99 3.71 -4.87 -2.31
CA TYR A 99 4.83 -3.93 -2.29
C TYR A 99 5.59 -3.98 -0.97
N SER A 100 4.90 -4.03 0.17
CA SER A 100 5.51 -4.12 1.50
C SER A 100 6.47 -5.30 1.61
N ASN A 101 6.05 -6.49 1.15
CA ASN A 101 6.88 -7.70 1.20
C ASN A 101 8.10 -7.60 0.28
N ASN A 102 7.95 -7.00 -0.90
CA ASN A 102 9.08 -6.80 -1.81
C ASN A 102 10.07 -5.78 -1.26
N ILE A 103 9.60 -4.68 -0.66
CA ILE A 103 10.46 -3.69 0.02
C ILE A 103 11.22 -4.34 1.18
N ALA A 104 10.54 -5.04 2.07
CA ALA A 104 11.16 -5.70 3.22
C ALA A 104 12.28 -6.68 2.80
N ARG A 105 12.02 -7.46 1.73
CA ARG A 105 12.99 -8.43 1.20
C ARG A 105 14.19 -7.77 0.55
N SER A 106 13.98 -6.68 -0.20
CA SER A 106 15.03 -6.08 -1.02
C SER A 106 15.93 -5.12 -0.25
N THR A 107 15.42 -4.50 0.83
CA THR A 107 16.14 -3.46 1.57
C THR A 107 16.66 -3.92 2.93
N GLY A 108 16.08 -4.98 3.52
CA GLY A 108 16.32 -5.35 4.91
C GLY A 108 15.63 -4.45 5.94
N ALA A 109 15.06 -3.31 5.54
CA ALA A 109 14.36 -2.40 6.44
C ALA A 109 13.14 -3.04 7.10
N THR A 110 12.79 -2.58 8.31
CA THR A 110 11.54 -3.00 8.95
C THR A 110 10.36 -2.26 8.32
N VAL A 111 9.40 -3.02 7.76
CA VAL A 111 8.21 -2.47 7.10
C VAL A 111 6.98 -2.63 7.99
N TYR A 112 6.24 -1.54 8.18
CA TYR A 112 4.99 -1.47 8.93
C TYR A 112 3.85 -1.14 7.97
N GLY A 113 3.09 -2.15 7.54
CA GLY A 113 1.96 -2.00 6.63
C GLY A 113 0.66 -1.71 7.36
N PHE A 114 -0.05 -0.64 6.96
CA PHE A 114 -1.36 -0.28 7.48
C PHE A 114 -2.42 -0.29 6.39
N ASP A 115 -3.55 -0.92 6.67
CA ASP A 115 -4.74 -0.89 5.81
C ASP A 115 -6.01 -1.03 6.67
N LEU A 116 -7.12 -0.42 6.23
CA LEU A 116 -8.43 -0.57 6.90
C LEU A 116 -9.06 -1.93 6.63
N SER A 117 -8.74 -2.57 5.50
CA SER A 117 -9.26 -3.88 5.15
C SER A 117 -8.59 -4.97 5.98
N LYS A 118 -9.33 -5.54 6.92
CA LYS A 118 -8.87 -6.71 7.68
C LYS A 118 -8.51 -7.89 6.77
N GLU A 119 -9.27 -8.09 5.70
CA GLU A 119 -9.02 -9.18 4.73
C GLU A 119 -7.69 -8.98 3.99
N ALA A 120 -7.39 -7.73 3.59
CA ALA A 120 -6.12 -7.38 2.97
C ALA A 120 -4.96 -7.65 3.94
N ILE A 121 -5.05 -7.18 5.16
CA ILE A 121 -4.03 -7.38 6.21
C ILE A 121 -3.81 -8.87 6.54
N ILE A 122 -4.88 -9.68 6.57
CA ILE A 122 -4.76 -11.15 6.71
C ILE A 122 -3.97 -11.74 5.54
N SER A 123 -4.27 -11.30 4.31
CA SER A 123 -3.56 -11.75 3.10
C SER A 123 -2.09 -11.35 3.14
N ALA A 124 -1.79 -10.09 3.48
CA ALA A 124 -0.44 -9.54 3.60
C ALA A 124 0.42 -10.34 4.60
N SER A 125 -0.10 -10.54 5.81
CA SER A 125 0.59 -11.30 6.86
C SER A 125 0.83 -12.77 6.49
N LYS A 126 -0.15 -13.42 5.85
CA LYS A 126 0.02 -14.79 5.35
C LYS A 126 1.03 -14.84 4.21
N GLY A 127 1.05 -13.82 3.36
CA GLY A 127 2.02 -13.66 2.27
C GLY A 127 3.44 -13.58 2.79
N ALA A 128 3.70 -12.71 3.76
CA ALA A 128 4.99 -12.58 4.43
C ALA A 128 5.46 -13.91 5.04
N LYS A 129 4.60 -14.57 5.83
CA LYS A 129 4.92 -15.88 6.42
C LYS A 129 5.30 -16.95 5.41
N ARG A 130 4.53 -17.06 4.31
CA ARG A 130 4.81 -18.04 3.24
C ARG A 130 6.14 -17.78 2.55
N GLN A 131 6.59 -16.54 2.52
CA GLN A 131 7.82 -16.10 1.87
C GLN A 131 9.01 -16.02 2.84
N GLY A 132 8.81 -16.34 4.14
CA GLY A 132 9.85 -16.25 5.17
C GLY A 132 10.33 -14.82 5.42
N ILE A 133 9.44 -13.83 5.32
CA ILE A 133 9.74 -12.41 5.54
C ILE A 133 9.36 -12.07 6.98
N ASP A 134 10.36 -11.83 7.82
CA ASP A 134 10.17 -11.57 9.25
C ASP A 134 10.22 -10.09 9.62
N ASN A 135 10.70 -9.23 8.71
CA ASN A 135 10.82 -7.78 8.88
C ASN A 135 9.65 -6.99 8.28
N ALA A 136 8.55 -7.64 7.90
CA ALA A 136 7.30 -6.99 7.50
C ALA A 136 6.20 -7.29 8.52
N HIS A 137 5.61 -6.23 9.08
CA HIS A 137 4.57 -6.29 10.09
C HIS A 137 3.30 -5.59 9.60
N PHE A 138 2.14 -6.19 9.80
CA PHE A 138 0.89 -5.69 9.24
C PHE A 138 -0.16 -5.43 10.32
N PHE A 139 -0.86 -4.30 10.16
CA PHE A 139 -1.82 -3.79 11.14
C PHE A 139 -3.10 -3.32 10.47
N VAL A 140 -4.23 -3.71 11.02
CA VAL A 140 -5.49 -3.05 10.67
C VAL A 140 -5.47 -1.66 11.29
N GLY A 141 -5.46 -0.63 10.45
CA GLY A 141 -5.38 0.77 10.87
C GLY A 141 -5.57 1.74 9.72
N GLY A 142 -6.14 2.90 10.01
CA GLY A 142 -6.36 3.94 8.99
C GLY A 142 -5.11 4.80 8.77
N ILE A 143 -4.94 5.27 7.55
CA ILE A 143 -3.80 6.11 7.14
C ILE A 143 -3.92 7.59 7.58
N TYR A 144 -5.09 8.01 8.06
CA TYR A 144 -5.34 9.38 8.50
C TYR A 144 -5.05 9.62 9.99
N ASN A 145 -4.83 8.54 10.74
CA ASN A 145 -4.45 8.57 12.15
C ASN A 145 -3.74 7.25 12.47
N MET A 146 -2.52 7.11 11.97
CA MET A 146 -1.72 5.89 12.17
C MET A 146 -1.22 5.80 13.62
N PRO A 147 -1.29 4.62 14.24
CA PRO A 147 -0.79 4.42 15.60
C PRO A 147 0.75 4.33 15.62
N VAL A 148 1.39 5.41 15.19
CA VAL A 148 2.85 5.56 15.11
C VAL A 148 3.29 6.86 15.76
N CYS A 149 4.50 6.87 16.32
CA CYS A 149 5.03 8.07 16.98
C CYS A 149 5.40 9.16 15.96
N ASP A 150 5.40 10.40 16.41
CA ASP A 150 5.86 11.54 15.63
C ASP A 150 7.35 11.37 15.28
N GLY A 151 7.68 11.63 14.02
CA GLY A 151 9.05 11.56 13.54
C GLY A 151 9.69 10.18 13.71
N GLY A 152 8.92 9.09 13.53
CA GLY A 152 9.39 7.72 13.74
C GLY A 152 9.87 7.01 12.47
N ALA A 153 9.36 7.37 11.30
CA ALA A 153 9.64 6.66 10.05
C ALA A 153 10.72 7.35 9.21
N ASP A 154 11.61 6.57 8.63
CA ASP A 154 12.58 7.03 7.63
C ASP A 154 11.90 7.28 6.29
N VAL A 155 10.99 6.38 5.93
CA VAL A 155 10.23 6.45 4.67
C VAL A 155 8.76 6.11 4.92
N ILE A 156 7.88 6.80 4.19
CA ILE A 156 6.50 6.36 3.98
C ILE A 156 6.35 6.02 2.50
N THR A 157 5.82 4.85 2.18
CA THR A 157 5.32 4.51 0.85
C THR A 157 3.81 4.68 0.81
N ASN A 158 3.29 5.22 -0.30
CA ASN A 158 1.86 5.38 -0.55
C ASN A 158 1.59 5.02 -2.00
N ILE A 159 1.18 3.76 -2.25
CA ILE A 159 1.11 3.18 -3.58
C ILE A 159 -0.35 2.93 -3.94
N PHE A 160 -0.88 3.69 -4.91
CA PHE A 160 -2.28 3.64 -5.35
C PHE A 160 -3.31 3.81 -4.22
N ALA A 161 -2.91 4.51 -3.15
CA ALA A 161 -3.73 4.71 -1.97
C ALA A 161 -4.03 6.22 -1.75
N PRO A 162 -5.09 6.56 -0.98
CA PRO A 162 -5.33 7.94 -0.59
C PRO A 162 -4.14 8.52 0.15
N CYS A 163 -3.92 9.83 0.06
CA CYS A 163 -2.82 10.51 0.74
C CYS A 163 -3.34 11.30 1.94
N SER A 164 -2.61 11.25 3.04
CA SER A 164 -2.83 12.10 4.21
C SER A 164 -1.58 12.94 4.47
N GLU A 165 -1.53 14.14 3.90
CA GLU A 165 -0.38 15.03 3.99
C GLU A 165 0.04 15.31 5.44
N THR A 166 -0.92 15.71 6.27
CA THR A 166 -0.67 16.06 7.68
C THR A 166 -0.14 14.86 8.47
N GLU A 167 -0.74 13.68 8.28
CA GLU A 167 -0.35 12.48 9.00
C GLU A 167 1.02 11.95 8.54
N PHE A 168 1.27 11.99 7.22
CA PHE A 168 2.56 11.57 6.69
C PHE A 168 3.69 12.51 7.14
N SER A 169 3.42 13.83 7.15
CA SER A 169 4.37 14.80 7.69
C SER A 169 4.65 14.57 9.17
N ARG A 170 3.62 14.27 9.98
CA ARG A 170 3.78 13.95 11.41
C ARG A 170 4.66 12.71 11.63
N ALA A 171 4.39 11.63 10.90
CA ALA A 171 5.03 10.33 11.12
C ALA A 171 6.47 10.26 10.60
N LEU A 172 6.81 11.04 9.56
CA LEU A 172 8.17 11.08 9.01
C LEU A 172 9.16 11.77 9.93
N LYS A 173 10.36 11.21 10.05
CA LYS A 173 11.53 11.86 10.66
C LYS A 173 11.83 13.19 9.94
N PRO A 174 12.55 14.14 10.59
CA PRO A 174 13.16 15.23 9.84
C PRO A 174 13.99 14.68 8.68
N SER A 175 13.83 15.25 7.48
CA SER A 175 14.44 14.74 6.23
C SER A 175 14.00 13.33 5.81
N GLY A 176 12.99 12.76 6.44
CA GLY A 176 12.35 11.51 6.00
C GLY A 176 11.66 11.68 4.62
N ARG A 177 11.48 10.59 3.90
CA ARG A 177 10.98 10.61 2.51
C ARG A 177 9.59 10.01 2.39
N LEU A 178 8.76 10.61 1.54
CA LEU A 178 7.52 10.03 1.04
C LEU A 178 7.74 9.56 -0.40
N VAL A 179 7.51 8.29 -0.67
CA VAL A 179 7.50 7.71 -2.02
C VAL A 179 6.04 7.43 -2.39
N ALA A 180 5.48 8.28 -3.26
CA ALA A 180 4.10 8.19 -3.70
C ALA A 180 4.01 7.67 -5.13
N VAL A 181 3.24 6.60 -5.37
CA VAL A 181 2.99 6.02 -6.69
C VAL A 181 1.55 6.28 -7.09
N THR A 182 1.37 6.91 -8.24
CA THR A 182 0.05 7.25 -8.78
C THR A 182 -0.09 6.79 -10.22
N ALA A 183 -1.33 6.57 -10.67
CA ALA A 183 -1.61 6.29 -12.08
C ALA A 183 -1.15 7.47 -12.95
N GLY A 184 -0.38 7.17 -14.01
CA GLY A 184 -0.03 8.13 -15.03
C GLY A 184 -1.21 8.40 -15.97
N LYS A 185 -1.01 9.34 -16.89
CA LYS A 185 -2.06 9.84 -17.80
C LYS A 185 -2.74 8.72 -18.60
N ASP A 186 -1.94 7.80 -19.14
CA ASP A 186 -2.43 6.72 -20.00
C ASP A 186 -2.50 5.36 -19.28
N HIS A 187 -2.45 5.35 -17.94
CA HIS A 187 -2.53 4.11 -17.18
C HIS A 187 -3.83 3.38 -17.46
N LEU A 188 -3.70 2.13 -17.93
CA LEU A 188 -4.78 1.23 -18.31
C LEU A 188 -5.72 1.80 -19.40
N ILE A 189 -5.19 2.63 -20.31
CA ILE A 189 -5.99 3.25 -21.36
C ILE A 189 -6.67 2.20 -22.25
N GLY A 190 -5.97 1.14 -22.65
CA GLY A 190 -6.55 0.05 -23.47
C GLY A 190 -7.68 -0.71 -22.77
N LEU A 191 -7.64 -0.84 -21.44
CA LEU A 191 -8.76 -1.42 -20.68
C LEU A 191 -9.98 -0.49 -20.72
N LYS A 192 -9.78 0.83 -20.59
CA LYS A 192 -10.87 1.81 -20.68
C LYS A 192 -11.48 1.83 -22.09
N GLU A 193 -10.64 1.83 -23.13
CA GLU A 193 -11.07 1.80 -24.54
C GLU A 193 -11.87 0.53 -24.89
N ALA A 194 -11.53 -0.61 -24.30
CA ALA A 194 -12.24 -1.86 -24.51
C ALA A 194 -13.64 -1.88 -23.85
N ILE A 195 -13.88 -1.07 -22.84
CA ILE A 195 -15.09 -1.11 -22.01
C ILE A 195 -16.01 0.08 -22.28
N TYR A 196 -15.45 1.31 -22.38
CA TYR A 196 -16.20 2.56 -22.41
C TYR A 196 -16.24 3.17 -23.79
N ASP A 197 -17.41 3.73 -24.17
CA ASP A 197 -17.58 4.45 -25.45
C ASP A 197 -16.89 5.83 -25.41
N HIS A 198 -16.73 6.43 -24.22
CA HIS A 198 -16.01 7.67 -24.02
C HIS A 198 -14.90 7.46 -22.99
N VAL A 199 -13.67 7.65 -23.41
CA VAL A 199 -12.49 7.40 -22.60
C VAL A 199 -11.88 8.73 -22.16
N TYR A 200 -11.69 8.86 -20.85
CA TYR A 200 -10.95 9.97 -20.25
C TYR A 200 -9.61 9.49 -19.75
N GLN A 201 -8.57 10.27 -20.03
CA GLN A 201 -7.25 10.06 -19.44
C GLN A 201 -7.30 10.32 -17.94
N ASN A 202 -6.37 9.71 -17.19
CA ASN A 202 -6.28 10.01 -15.78
C ASN A 202 -5.79 11.46 -15.59
N GLU A 203 -6.34 12.13 -14.58
CA GLU A 203 -5.82 13.43 -14.17
C GLU A 203 -4.48 13.22 -13.45
N ALA A 204 -3.49 14.05 -13.80
CA ALA A 204 -2.25 14.07 -13.06
C ALA A 204 -2.53 14.53 -11.63
N ARG A 205 -1.89 13.88 -10.64
CA ARG A 205 -2.02 14.31 -9.24
C ARG A 205 -1.47 15.74 -9.12
N ALA A 206 -2.34 16.70 -8.84
CA ALA A 206 -1.99 18.12 -8.78
C ALA A 206 -1.47 18.54 -7.39
N ASP A 207 -1.76 17.78 -6.35
CA ASP A 207 -1.50 18.20 -4.96
C ASP A 207 -0.11 17.76 -4.49
N MET A 208 0.82 18.71 -4.51
CA MET A 208 2.09 18.56 -3.80
C MET A 208 1.86 18.77 -2.30
N PRO A 209 2.38 17.88 -1.43
CA PRO A 209 2.33 18.10 0.01
C PRO A 209 3.04 19.42 0.37
N LYS A 210 2.35 20.36 1.05
CA LYS A 210 2.87 21.71 1.34
C LYS A 210 4.11 21.73 2.21
N GLU A 211 4.22 20.75 3.11
CA GLU A 211 5.33 20.61 4.05
C GLU A 211 6.49 19.75 3.52
N MET A 212 6.43 19.36 2.26
CA MET A 212 7.43 18.52 1.61
C MET A 212 8.02 19.19 0.37
N VAL A 213 9.20 18.76 -0.02
CA VAL A 213 9.88 19.21 -1.25
C VAL A 213 9.98 18.00 -2.18
N LEU A 214 9.55 18.18 -3.43
CA LEU A 214 9.76 17.16 -4.47
C LEU A 214 11.26 17.09 -4.78
N GLU A 215 11.87 15.92 -4.59
CA GLU A 215 13.28 15.66 -4.94
C GLU A 215 13.42 14.97 -6.28
N GLU A 216 12.56 13.94 -6.51
CA GLU A 216 12.64 13.14 -7.73
C GLU A 216 11.23 12.84 -8.26
N LYS A 217 11.16 12.74 -9.60
CA LYS A 217 10.01 12.18 -10.30
C LYS A 217 10.49 11.14 -11.28
N HIS A 218 9.93 9.93 -11.19
CA HIS A 218 10.17 8.85 -12.14
C HIS A 218 8.85 8.45 -12.79
N THR A 219 8.92 8.04 -14.06
CA THR A 219 7.79 7.46 -14.77
C THR A 219 8.15 6.03 -15.18
N VAL A 220 7.31 5.06 -14.81
CA VAL A 220 7.42 3.67 -15.29
C VAL A 220 6.29 3.45 -16.28
N SER A 221 6.64 3.11 -17.52
CA SER A 221 5.67 2.96 -18.61
C SER A 221 6.03 1.77 -19.49
N TYR A 222 5.08 0.85 -19.65
CA TYR A 222 5.21 -0.37 -20.48
C TYR A 222 3.84 -0.88 -20.90
N THR A 223 3.82 -1.79 -21.85
CA THR A 223 2.59 -2.46 -22.31
C THR A 223 2.53 -3.87 -21.72
N ILE A 224 1.33 -4.29 -21.31
CA ILE A 224 1.03 -5.65 -20.91
C ILE A 224 0.00 -6.27 -21.85
N GLU A 225 0.18 -7.57 -22.10
CA GLU A 225 -0.74 -8.38 -22.88
C GLU A 225 -1.33 -9.46 -21.97
N LEU A 226 -2.65 -9.40 -21.80
CA LEU A 226 -3.42 -10.33 -21.00
C LEU A 226 -4.14 -11.30 -21.97
N ASN A 227 -3.81 -12.57 -21.91
CA ASN A 227 -4.39 -13.62 -22.76
C ASN A 227 -5.32 -14.54 -21.95
N ASP A 228 -5.79 -14.06 -20.82
CA ASP A 228 -6.70 -14.77 -19.91
C ASP A 228 -7.80 -13.84 -19.41
N ALA A 229 -9.04 -14.25 -19.64
CA ALA A 229 -10.22 -13.51 -19.22
C ALA A 229 -10.31 -13.29 -17.70
N GLU A 230 -9.77 -14.20 -16.88
CA GLU A 230 -9.74 -14.05 -15.42
C GLU A 230 -8.75 -12.96 -15.00
N ALA A 231 -7.56 -12.92 -15.62
CA ALA A 231 -6.57 -11.87 -15.38
C ALA A 231 -7.13 -10.48 -15.75
N ILE A 232 -7.89 -10.37 -16.86
CA ILE A 232 -8.55 -9.12 -17.26
C ILE A 232 -9.57 -8.67 -16.21
N ARG A 233 -10.42 -9.59 -15.74
CA ARG A 233 -11.41 -9.30 -14.68
C ARG A 233 -10.74 -8.92 -13.35
N ASN A 234 -9.66 -9.59 -12.99
CA ASN A 234 -8.89 -9.29 -11.79
C ASN A 234 -8.26 -7.90 -11.87
N LEU A 235 -7.64 -7.54 -13.01
CA LEU A 235 -7.14 -6.20 -13.26
C LEU A 235 -8.23 -5.14 -13.13
N PHE A 236 -9.39 -5.35 -13.77
CA PHE A 236 -10.51 -4.43 -13.69
C PHE A 236 -10.98 -4.22 -12.24
N SER A 237 -11.08 -5.30 -11.45
CA SER A 237 -11.52 -5.26 -10.06
C SER A 237 -10.60 -4.43 -9.15
N MET A 238 -9.35 -4.20 -9.55
CA MET A 238 -8.39 -3.35 -8.82
C MET A 238 -8.58 -1.86 -9.09
N THR A 239 -9.44 -1.50 -10.04
CA THR A 239 -9.62 -0.12 -10.46
C THR A 239 -10.77 0.56 -9.73
N PRO A 240 -10.70 1.89 -9.48
CA PRO A 240 -11.77 2.61 -8.79
C PRO A 240 -13.08 2.68 -9.61
N TYR A 241 -13.01 2.46 -10.92
CA TYR A 241 -14.20 2.48 -11.77
C TYR A 241 -14.97 1.16 -11.74
N SER A 242 -14.44 0.08 -11.21
CA SER A 242 -15.17 -1.19 -11.02
C SER A 242 -16.49 -1.04 -10.26
N TYR A 243 -16.58 -0.05 -9.37
CA TYR A 243 -17.79 0.26 -8.60
C TYR A 243 -18.82 1.16 -9.33
N ARG A 244 -18.45 1.71 -10.49
CA ARG A 244 -19.28 2.70 -11.22
C ARG A 244 -19.61 2.29 -12.66
N THR A 245 -19.17 1.11 -13.06
CA THR A 245 -19.34 0.62 -14.45
C THR A 245 -20.76 0.15 -14.66
N SER A 246 -21.36 0.55 -15.80
CA SER A 246 -22.72 0.17 -16.17
C SER A 246 -22.83 -1.32 -16.50
N GLU A 247 -24.06 -1.89 -16.47
CA GLU A 247 -24.28 -3.27 -16.85
C GLU A 247 -23.87 -3.58 -18.31
N ASN A 248 -24.06 -2.60 -19.21
CA ASN A 248 -23.68 -2.78 -20.62
C ASN A 248 -22.16 -2.82 -20.78
N ASP A 249 -21.43 -1.95 -20.07
CA ASP A 249 -19.98 -1.93 -20.09
C ASP A 249 -19.40 -3.17 -19.39
N MET A 250 -20.06 -3.68 -18.34
CA MET A 250 -19.73 -4.96 -17.73
C MET A 250 -19.88 -6.13 -18.71
N LYS A 251 -20.87 -6.11 -19.61
CA LYS A 251 -21.00 -7.14 -20.66
C LYS A 251 -19.81 -7.09 -21.63
N LYS A 252 -19.37 -5.88 -22.02
CA LYS A 252 -18.16 -5.72 -22.85
C LYS A 252 -16.94 -6.31 -22.15
N LEU A 253 -16.70 -5.98 -20.87
CA LEU A 253 -15.61 -6.55 -20.07
C LEU A 253 -15.65 -8.08 -20.01
N LEU A 254 -16.83 -8.64 -19.75
CA LEU A 254 -16.99 -10.10 -19.61
C LEU A 254 -16.79 -10.87 -20.95
N ALA A 255 -16.92 -10.18 -22.07
CA ALA A 255 -16.66 -10.75 -23.40
C ALA A 255 -15.18 -10.73 -23.79
N LEU A 256 -14.33 -10.00 -23.06
CA LEU A 256 -12.88 -9.94 -23.34
C LEU A 256 -12.21 -11.27 -22.99
N THR A 257 -11.48 -11.81 -23.94
CA THR A 257 -10.62 -12.98 -23.77
C THR A 257 -9.12 -12.61 -23.83
N THR A 258 -8.82 -11.48 -24.46
CA THR A 258 -7.50 -10.89 -24.57
C THR A 258 -7.58 -9.38 -24.35
N LEU A 259 -6.53 -8.78 -23.85
CA LEU A 259 -6.41 -7.34 -23.66
C LEU A 259 -4.96 -6.91 -23.77
N THR A 260 -4.70 -5.90 -24.61
CA THR A 260 -3.44 -5.18 -24.59
C THR A 260 -3.69 -3.81 -23.97
N THR A 261 -2.92 -3.45 -22.93
CA THR A 261 -3.09 -2.14 -22.27
C THR A 261 -1.76 -1.60 -21.77
N LYS A 262 -1.68 -0.28 -21.67
CA LYS A 262 -0.51 0.41 -21.14
C LYS A 262 -0.58 0.46 -19.61
N VAL A 263 0.51 0.10 -18.96
CA VAL A 263 0.75 0.41 -17.55
C VAL A 263 1.66 1.63 -17.51
N GLU A 264 1.18 2.69 -16.89
CA GLU A 264 1.95 3.93 -16.75
C GLU A 264 1.72 4.50 -15.36
N VAL A 265 2.79 4.67 -14.60
CA VAL A 265 2.73 5.24 -13.27
C VAL A 265 3.77 6.32 -13.09
N ASP A 266 3.42 7.34 -12.34
CA ASP A 266 4.35 8.34 -11.84
C ASP A 266 4.71 8.01 -10.39
N ILE A 267 6.01 8.03 -10.09
CA ILE A 267 6.58 7.84 -8.76
C ILE A 267 7.21 9.16 -8.34
N PHE A 268 6.69 9.75 -7.28
CA PHE A 268 7.17 10.99 -6.71
C PHE A 268 7.92 10.70 -5.41
N VAL A 269 9.14 11.23 -5.29
CA VAL A 269 9.93 11.19 -4.07
C VAL A 269 9.94 12.58 -3.47
N TYR A 270 9.31 12.71 -2.30
CA TYR A 270 9.30 13.96 -1.54
C TYR A 270 10.16 13.80 -0.30
N ARG A 271 10.83 14.88 0.10
CA ARG A 271 11.53 14.99 1.38
C ARG A 271 10.76 15.95 2.31
N LYS A 272 10.60 15.55 3.56
CA LYS A 272 10.07 16.45 4.61
C LYS A 272 11.05 17.60 4.85
N LYS A 273 10.50 18.82 4.92
CA LYS A 273 11.24 20.05 5.23
C LYS A 273 11.85 20.05 6.62
#